data_c61cf78d0873f341a63e7f0421b0a6e8
#
_entry.id   c61cf78d0873f341a63e7f0421b0a6e8
#
_cell.length_a   1.000
_cell.length_b   1.000
_cell.length_c   1.000
_cell.angle_alpha   90.00
_cell.angle_beta   90.00
_cell.angle_gamma   90.00
#
_symmetry.space_group_name_H-M   'P 1'
#
loop_
_entity.id
_entity.type
_entity.pdbx_description
1 polymer ?
#
loop_
_entity_poly.entity_id
_entity_poly.type
_entity_poly.pdbx_seq_one_letter_code
_entity_poly.pdbx_strand_id
1 'polypeptide(L)'
;MNTHSKLIGYLLWIVGFTGAHRFYFGKPLTGTLWFLTGGFFLVGWLIDFLLIPGMDRQADRRYATGAIDYSIGWLLLTFLGVLGAHRFYMGKWISGLIYLLISGMAVLFPPLVLFIAIGYGVDLFTLNGQIHSLNRRG
;
A
#
# COMPACT_ATOMS: atom_id res chain seq x y z
N MET A 1 -12.58 15.54 6.83
CA MET A 1 -12.20 15.24 5.46
C MET A 1 -11.62 13.84 5.38
N ASN A 2 -11.93 13.15 4.30
CA ASN A 2 -11.56 11.74 4.16
C ASN A 2 -10.21 11.61 3.44
N THR A 3 -9.23 11.01 4.11
CA THR A 3 -7.95 10.66 3.48
C THR A 3 -8.01 9.30 2.80
N HIS A 4 -8.82 8.40 3.34
CA HIS A 4 -8.99 7.04 2.84
C HIS A 4 -10.45 6.81 2.46
N SER A 5 -10.70 5.81 1.62
CA SER A 5 -12.03 5.49 1.12
C SER A 5 -12.44 4.09 1.54
N LYS A 6 -13.66 3.95 2.03
CA LYS A 6 -14.24 2.63 2.34
C LYS A 6 -14.30 1.76 1.08
N LEU A 7 -14.67 2.35 -0.06
CA LEU A 7 -14.74 1.61 -1.33
C LEU A 7 -13.40 1.00 -1.68
N ILE A 8 -12.33 1.79 -1.61
CA ILE A 8 -10.98 1.30 -1.90
C ILE A 8 -10.55 0.26 -0.87
N GLY A 9 -10.93 0.47 0.40
CA GLY A 9 -10.69 -0.51 1.44
C GLY A 9 -11.34 -1.85 1.13
N TYR A 10 -12.58 -1.87 0.66
CA TYR A 10 -13.26 -3.09 0.24
C TYR A 10 -12.66 -3.71 -1.01
N LEU A 11 -12.22 -2.89 -1.98
CA LEU A 11 -11.50 -3.40 -3.16
C LEU A 11 -10.20 -4.10 -2.75
N LEU A 12 -9.45 -3.52 -1.84
CA LEU A 12 -8.23 -4.14 -1.32
C LEU A 12 -8.55 -5.33 -0.42
N TRP A 13 -9.71 -5.33 0.23
CA TRP A 13 -10.18 -6.46 1.04
C TRP A 13 -10.42 -7.72 0.19
N ILE A 14 -10.81 -7.58 -1.07
CA ILE A 14 -10.98 -8.73 -1.97
C ILE A 14 -9.70 -9.56 -2.04
N VAL A 15 -8.54 -8.90 -2.02
CA VAL A 15 -7.23 -9.56 -1.89
C VAL A 15 -6.69 -9.44 -0.46
N GLY A 16 -7.56 -9.17 0.51
CA GLY A 16 -7.21 -8.78 1.87
C GLY A 16 -6.67 -9.90 2.73
N PHE A 17 -6.76 -11.16 2.28
CA PHE A 17 -6.06 -12.24 2.96
C PHE A 17 -4.54 -12.01 2.96
N THR A 18 -4.02 -11.14 2.08
CA THR A 18 -2.62 -10.71 2.08
C THR A 18 -2.37 -9.51 2.99
N GLY A 19 -3.42 -8.97 3.63
CA GLY A 19 -3.31 -7.81 4.49
C GLY A 19 -3.33 -6.47 3.78
N ALA A 20 -3.60 -6.42 2.46
CA ALA A 20 -3.53 -5.19 1.67
C ALA A 20 -4.41 -4.08 2.26
N HIS A 21 -5.65 -4.39 2.65
CA HIS A 21 -6.56 -3.41 3.24
C HIS A 21 -6.05 -2.89 4.59
N ARG A 22 -5.37 -3.71 5.38
CA ARG A 22 -4.80 -3.27 6.66
C ARG A 22 -3.61 -2.33 6.47
N PHE A 23 -2.76 -2.63 5.50
CA PHE A 23 -1.68 -1.70 5.14
C PHE A 23 -2.24 -0.36 4.67
N TYR A 24 -3.27 -0.39 3.84
CA TYR A 24 -3.92 0.83 3.34
C TYR A 24 -4.46 1.69 4.49
N PHE A 25 -5.09 1.08 5.49
CA PHE A 25 -5.66 1.81 6.63
C PHE A 25 -4.62 2.13 7.72
N GLY A 26 -3.34 1.93 7.44
CA GLY A 26 -2.28 2.31 8.37
C GLY A 26 -2.04 1.31 9.50
N LYS A 27 -2.27 0.03 9.26
CA LYS A 27 -2.06 -1.04 10.24
C LYS A 27 -1.01 -2.04 9.73
N PRO A 28 0.28 -1.60 9.61
CA PRO A 28 1.30 -2.47 8.99
C PRO A 28 1.63 -3.72 9.82
N LEU A 29 1.57 -3.63 11.14
CA LEU A 29 1.89 -4.79 11.99
C LEU A 29 0.86 -5.90 11.82
N THR A 30 -0.43 -5.56 11.89
CA THR A 30 -1.49 -6.54 11.68
C THR A 30 -1.60 -6.94 10.21
N GLY A 31 -1.31 -6.01 9.28
CA GLY A 31 -1.22 -6.32 7.85
C GLY A 31 -0.17 -7.37 7.58
N THR A 32 1.01 -7.27 8.21
CA THR A 32 2.07 -8.26 8.10
C THR A 32 1.62 -9.62 8.64
N LEU A 33 0.93 -9.63 9.79
CA LEU A 33 0.38 -10.86 10.35
C LEU A 33 -0.59 -11.52 9.38
N TRP A 34 -1.49 -10.74 8.76
CA TRP A 34 -2.42 -11.24 7.74
C TRP A 34 -1.70 -11.82 6.53
N PHE A 35 -0.66 -11.14 6.07
CA PHE A 35 0.15 -11.64 4.95
C PHE A 35 0.78 -13.00 5.26
N LEU A 36 1.38 -13.14 6.45
CA LEU A 36 2.07 -14.38 6.84
C LEU A 36 1.12 -15.54 7.16
N THR A 37 -0.11 -15.24 7.59
CA THR A 37 -1.08 -16.26 8.00
C THR A 37 -2.23 -16.43 7.02
N GLY A 38 -2.20 -15.75 5.86
CA GLY A 38 -3.29 -15.81 4.88
C GLY A 38 -4.59 -15.23 5.44
N GLY A 39 -4.52 -14.05 6.08
CA GLY A 39 -5.69 -13.42 6.68
C GLY A 39 -6.13 -14.10 7.97
N PHE A 40 -5.16 -14.58 8.74
CA PHE A 40 -5.39 -15.36 9.96
C PHE A 40 -6.26 -16.57 9.67
N PHE A 41 -5.77 -17.38 8.72
CA PHE A 41 -6.45 -18.59 8.22
C PHE A 41 -7.82 -18.27 7.62
N LEU A 42 -7.94 -17.09 6.98
CA LEU A 42 -9.14 -16.55 6.34
C LEU A 42 -10.26 -16.14 7.30
N VAL A 43 -10.21 -16.51 8.58
CA VAL A 43 -11.21 -16.11 9.57
C VAL A 43 -11.12 -14.61 9.87
N GLY A 44 -9.89 -14.12 10.12
CA GLY A 44 -9.65 -12.69 10.33
C GLY A 44 -10.03 -11.86 9.11
N TRP A 45 -9.75 -12.38 7.92
CA TRP A 45 -10.14 -11.73 6.67
C TRP A 45 -11.66 -11.51 6.58
N LEU A 46 -12.45 -12.53 6.93
CA LEU A 46 -13.92 -12.41 6.93
C LEU A 46 -14.40 -11.40 7.97
N ILE A 47 -13.81 -11.39 9.16
CA ILE A 47 -14.15 -10.44 10.22
C ILE A 47 -13.84 -9.01 9.78
N ASP A 48 -12.76 -8.79 9.04
CA ASP A 48 -12.36 -7.48 8.57
C ASP A 48 -13.38 -6.83 7.65
N PHE A 49 -14.21 -7.61 6.95
CA PHE A 49 -15.31 -7.06 6.17
C PHE A 49 -16.18 -6.15 7.03
N LEU A 50 -16.44 -6.53 8.28
CA LEU A 50 -17.25 -5.76 9.21
C LEU A 50 -16.47 -4.62 9.87
N LEU A 51 -15.13 -4.73 9.92
CA LEU A 51 -14.27 -3.76 10.60
C LEU A 51 -13.80 -2.60 9.70
N ILE A 52 -13.96 -2.74 8.38
CA ILE A 52 -13.45 -1.72 7.42
C ILE A 52 -13.99 -0.31 7.70
N PRO A 53 -15.29 -0.08 7.99
CA PRO A 53 -15.75 1.26 8.28
C PRO A 53 -15.06 1.91 9.48
N GLY A 54 -14.74 1.13 10.51
CA GLY A 54 -13.99 1.61 11.66
C GLY A 54 -12.54 1.93 11.33
N MET A 55 -11.89 1.08 10.52
CA MET A 55 -10.53 1.32 10.06
C MET A 55 -10.43 2.58 9.21
N ASP A 56 -11.42 2.82 8.33
CA ASP A 56 -11.47 4.02 7.52
C ASP A 56 -11.53 5.29 8.38
N ARG A 57 -12.39 5.31 9.40
CA ARG A 57 -12.47 6.44 10.31
C ARG A 57 -11.17 6.67 11.07
N GLN A 58 -10.49 5.62 11.50
CA GLN A 58 -9.21 5.72 12.19
C GLN A 58 -8.13 6.30 11.29
N ALA A 59 -8.08 5.86 10.03
CA ALA A 59 -7.12 6.36 9.06
C ALA A 59 -7.38 7.83 8.73
N ASP A 60 -8.65 8.23 8.54
CA ASP A 60 -9.00 9.62 8.24
C ASP A 60 -8.57 10.59 9.35
N ARG A 61 -8.58 10.14 10.59
CA ARG A 61 -8.13 10.98 11.72
C ARG A 61 -6.61 11.06 11.83
N ARG A 62 -5.91 10.08 11.32
CA ARG A 62 -4.46 9.92 11.50
C ARG A 62 -3.64 10.65 10.45
N TYR A 63 -4.13 10.75 9.22
CA TYR A 63 -3.35 11.21 8.08
C TYR A 63 -3.84 12.55 7.54
N ALA A 64 -2.91 13.33 6.98
CA ALA A 64 -3.20 14.64 6.41
C ALA A 64 -3.67 14.53 4.96
N THR A 65 -4.66 15.35 4.59
CA THR A 65 -5.08 15.51 3.18
C THR A 65 -4.12 16.44 2.44
N GLY A 66 -4.08 16.33 1.11
CA GLY A 66 -3.24 17.18 0.27
C GLY A 66 -3.30 16.75 -1.19
N ALA A 67 -2.28 17.14 -1.95
CA ALA A 67 -2.21 16.88 -3.40
C ALA A 67 -2.12 15.40 -3.75
N ILE A 68 -1.58 14.57 -2.83
CA ILE A 68 -1.40 13.15 -3.06
C ILE A 68 -2.57 12.40 -2.43
N ASP A 69 -3.27 11.61 -3.25
CA ASP A 69 -4.41 10.80 -2.80
C ASP A 69 -3.93 9.43 -2.32
N TYR A 70 -4.29 9.07 -1.09
CA TYR A 70 -3.91 7.77 -0.51
C TYR A 70 -4.48 6.61 -1.31
N SER A 71 -5.72 6.74 -1.76
CA SER A 71 -6.39 5.67 -2.51
C SER A 71 -5.67 5.40 -3.83
N ILE A 72 -5.32 6.44 -4.57
CA ILE A 72 -4.60 6.31 -5.84
C ILE A 72 -3.21 5.74 -5.59
N GLY A 73 -2.50 6.25 -4.59
CA GLY A 73 -1.16 5.75 -4.24
C GLY A 73 -1.17 4.26 -3.90
N TRP A 74 -2.13 3.82 -3.09
CA TRP A 74 -2.23 2.43 -2.70
C TRP A 74 -2.69 1.51 -3.83
N LEU A 75 -3.58 1.98 -4.72
CA LEU A 75 -3.95 1.21 -5.90
C LEU A 75 -2.74 1.03 -6.82
N LEU A 76 -1.95 2.08 -7.03
CA LEU A 76 -0.75 2.01 -7.84
C LEU A 76 0.30 1.08 -7.22
N LEU A 77 0.49 1.15 -5.90
CA LEU A 77 1.41 0.24 -5.21
C LEU A 77 0.94 -1.21 -5.32
N THR A 78 -0.33 -1.46 -5.02
CA THR A 78 -0.87 -2.82 -4.96
C THR A 78 -0.78 -3.53 -6.30
N PHE A 79 -1.14 -2.84 -7.40
CA PHE A 79 -1.25 -3.47 -8.71
C PHE A 79 -0.07 -3.17 -9.63
N LEU A 80 0.60 -2.03 -9.48
CA LEU A 80 1.68 -1.59 -10.36
C LEU A 80 2.95 -1.22 -9.59
N GLY A 81 3.03 -1.58 -8.31
CA GLY A 81 4.15 -1.21 -7.45
C GLY A 81 5.51 -1.72 -7.90
N VAL A 82 5.55 -2.87 -8.56
CA VAL A 82 6.80 -3.42 -9.10
C VAL A 82 7.40 -2.55 -10.21
N LEU A 83 6.55 -1.77 -10.90
CA LEU A 83 7.00 -0.84 -11.93
C LEU A 83 7.29 0.56 -11.37
N GLY A 84 7.07 0.77 -10.07
CA GLY A 84 7.32 2.07 -9.44
C GLY A 84 6.26 3.13 -9.73
N ALA A 85 5.07 2.73 -10.22
CA ALA A 85 4.02 3.69 -10.58
C ALA A 85 3.60 4.59 -9.41
N HIS A 86 3.51 4.04 -8.19
CA HIS A 86 3.18 4.82 -7.00
C HIS A 86 4.23 5.89 -6.70
N ARG A 87 5.50 5.64 -6.98
CA ARG A 87 6.59 6.60 -6.77
C ARG A 87 6.53 7.73 -7.80
N PHE A 88 6.24 7.42 -9.06
CA PHE A 88 6.00 8.47 -10.07
C PHE A 88 4.84 9.37 -9.67
N TYR A 89 3.76 8.79 -9.18
CA TYR A 89 2.59 9.56 -8.72
C TYR A 89 2.96 10.52 -7.57
N MET A 90 3.80 10.07 -6.63
CA MET A 90 4.25 10.91 -5.51
C MET A 90 5.32 11.94 -5.89
N GLY A 91 5.72 12.00 -7.16
CA GLY A 91 6.77 12.90 -7.61
C GLY A 91 8.19 12.39 -7.36
N LYS A 92 8.35 11.15 -6.96
CA LYS A 92 9.66 10.54 -6.71
C LYS A 92 10.19 9.87 -7.98
N TRP A 93 10.49 10.69 -8.98
CA TRP A 93 10.83 10.21 -10.32
C TRP A 93 12.08 9.34 -10.36
N ILE A 94 13.13 9.71 -9.59
CA ILE A 94 14.38 8.97 -9.58
C ILE A 94 14.17 7.55 -9.06
N SER A 95 13.51 7.40 -7.91
CA SER A 95 13.25 6.07 -7.34
C SER A 95 12.25 5.28 -8.18
N GLY A 96 11.26 5.96 -8.78
CA GLY A 96 10.33 5.32 -9.72
C GLY A 96 11.05 4.76 -10.93
N LEU A 97 11.99 5.52 -11.48
CA LEU A 97 12.82 5.09 -12.61
C LEU A 97 13.68 3.88 -12.24
N ILE A 98 14.26 3.88 -11.04
CA ILE A 98 15.04 2.76 -10.53
C ILE A 98 14.18 1.49 -10.45
N TYR A 99 12.96 1.59 -9.91
CA TYR A 99 12.03 0.46 -9.86
C TYR A 99 11.72 -0.07 -11.26
N LEU A 100 11.44 0.83 -12.20
CA LEU A 100 11.14 0.44 -13.58
C LEU A 100 12.32 -0.26 -14.25
N LEU A 101 13.52 0.27 -14.09
CA LEU A 101 14.73 -0.32 -14.66
C LEU A 101 15.03 -1.68 -14.05
N ILE A 102 14.95 -1.82 -12.72
CA ILE A 102 15.19 -3.09 -12.05
C ILE A 102 14.13 -4.12 -12.46
N SER A 103 12.88 -3.71 -12.60
CA SER A 103 11.80 -4.60 -13.06
C SER A 103 12.05 -5.10 -14.47
N GLY A 104 12.47 -4.22 -15.37
CA GLY A 104 12.84 -4.61 -16.74
C GLY A 104 14.02 -5.56 -16.76
N MET A 105 15.06 -5.28 -15.96
CA MET A 105 16.23 -6.15 -15.86
C MET A 105 15.94 -7.49 -15.19
N ALA A 106 14.98 -7.54 -14.28
CA ALA A 106 14.58 -8.77 -13.61
C ALA A 106 13.96 -9.79 -14.56
N VAL A 107 13.40 -9.34 -15.68
CA VAL A 107 12.91 -10.24 -16.74
C VAL A 107 14.06 -11.05 -17.33
N LEU A 108 15.24 -10.40 -17.49
CA LEU A 108 16.44 -11.03 -18.03
C LEU A 108 17.28 -11.71 -16.95
N PHE A 109 17.25 -11.20 -15.72
CA PHE A 109 18.03 -11.69 -14.58
C PHE A 109 17.12 -11.84 -13.36
N PRO A 110 16.42 -12.99 -13.20
CA PRO A 110 15.40 -13.20 -12.16
C PRO A 110 15.79 -12.89 -10.71
N PRO A 111 17.06 -13.10 -10.24
CA PRO A 111 17.44 -12.73 -8.87
C PRO A 111 17.20 -11.27 -8.50
N LEU A 112 17.12 -10.35 -9.48
CA LEU A 112 16.81 -8.94 -9.22
C LEU A 112 15.40 -8.72 -8.64
N VAL A 113 14.51 -9.70 -8.77
CA VAL A 113 13.18 -9.67 -8.15
C VAL A 113 13.28 -9.48 -6.64
N LEU A 114 14.35 -9.95 -5.99
CA LEU A 114 14.55 -9.77 -4.56
C LEU A 114 14.66 -8.29 -4.17
N PHE A 115 15.33 -7.48 -4.97
CA PHE A 115 15.40 -6.04 -4.72
C PHE A 115 14.04 -5.37 -4.84
N ILE A 116 13.24 -5.77 -5.84
CA ILE A 116 11.89 -5.27 -6.01
C ILE A 116 11.01 -5.69 -4.82
N ALA A 117 11.12 -6.92 -4.37
CA ALA A 117 10.36 -7.43 -3.23
C ALA A 117 10.69 -6.66 -1.95
N ILE A 118 11.96 -6.37 -1.70
CA ILE A 118 12.38 -5.60 -0.54
C ILE A 118 11.81 -4.17 -0.61
N GLY A 119 11.95 -3.50 -1.76
CA GLY A 119 11.41 -2.16 -1.96
C GLY A 119 9.90 -2.12 -1.82
N TYR A 120 9.19 -3.09 -2.38
CA TYR A 120 7.75 -3.21 -2.27
C TYR A 120 7.33 -3.37 -0.81
N GLY A 121 8.03 -4.22 -0.05
CA GLY A 121 7.75 -4.41 1.38
C GLY A 121 7.97 -3.13 2.18
N VAL A 122 9.05 -2.42 1.92
CA VAL A 122 9.31 -1.12 2.57
C VAL A 122 8.16 -0.15 2.28
N ASP A 123 7.70 -0.09 1.04
CA ASP A 123 6.61 0.80 0.65
C ASP A 123 5.27 0.40 1.30
N LEU A 124 5.01 -0.91 1.45
CA LEU A 124 3.81 -1.36 2.18
C LEU A 124 3.76 -0.81 3.61
N PHE A 125 4.92 -0.79 4.30
CA PHE A 125 5.00 -0.28 5.66
C PHE A 125 4.98 1.24 5.74
N THR A 126 5.49 1.93 4.73
CA THR A 126 5.78 3.36 4.84
C THR A 126 4.98 4.25 3.90
N LEU A 127 4.17 3.70 2.98
CA LEU A 127 3.48 4.52 1.97
C LEU A 127 2.57 5.57 2.60
N ASN A 128 1.75 5.21 3.58
CA ASN A 128 0.90 6.18 4.27
C ASN A 128 1.72 7.32 4.89
N GLY A 129 2.84 6.98 5.53
CA GLY A 129 3.75 7.97 6.11
C GLY A 129 4.40 8.86 5.05
N GLN A 130 4.78 8.30 3.92
CA GLN A 130 5.34 9.07 2.81
C GLN A 130 4.32 10.08 2.26
N ILE A 131 3.09 9.63 2.02
CA ILE A 131 2.03 10.50 1.52
C ILE A 131 1.68 11.57 2.55
N HIS A 132 1.56 11.20 3.82
CA HIS A 132 1.29 12.14 4.91
C HIS A 132 2.37 13.23 4.96
N SER A 133 3.63 12.85 4.87
CA SER A 133 4.76 13.78 4.88
C SER A 133 4.70 14.74 3.69
N LEU A 134 4.41 14.23 2.48
CA LEU A 134 4.28 15.07 1.29
C LEU A 134 3.09 16.02 1.39
N ASN A 135 1.96 15.54 1.89
CA ASN A 135 0.75 16.37 2.04
C ASN A 135 0.95 17.50 3.06
N ARG A 136 1.74 17.25 4.10
CA ARG A 136 2.05 18.29 5.10
C ARG A 136 2.99 19.37 4.57
N ARG A 137 3.85 19.03 3.63
CA ARG A 137 4.79 19.98 3.02
C ARG A 137 4.11 20.89 1.98
N GLY A 138 3.11 20.36 1.32
CA GLY A 138 2.35 21.08 0.31
C GLY A 138 1.26 21.91 0.92
#